data_ac108d568cdcf8c34b37aa7b63438f6a
#
_entry.id   ac108d568cdcf8c34b37aa7b63438f6a
#
_cell.length_a   1.000
_cell.length_b   1.000
_cell.length_c   1.000
_cell.angle_alpha   90.00
_cell.angle_beta   90.00
_cell.angle_gamma   90.00
#
_symmetry.space_group_name_H-M   'P 1'
#
loop_
_entity.id
_entity.type
_entity.pdbx_description
1 polymer ?
#
loop_
_entity_poly.entity_id
_entity_poly.type
_entity_poly.pdbx_seq_one_letter_code
_entity_poly.pdbx_strand_id
1 'polypeptide(L)'
;EMCTLLEQQGVPVEIHHHEVGGAGQCEIGTRFSTLVQRADWTQILKYTVWNVAAAYGKTATFMPKPIEGDNGSGMHVHQSIWKDGQNLFSGNGYAGLSEMALYYIGGVIKHARALNAITNPGINSYKRLVPGFEAPVKLAYSSRNRSASIRIPFVNSPKARRIEVRFPDPLCNSYLGFSA
;
A
#
# COMPACT_ATOMS: atom_id res chain seq x y z
N GLU A 1 -11.91 -18.22 0.81
CA GLU A 1 -10.90 -19.16 1.34
C GLU A 1 -9.57 -18.47 1.62
N MET A 2 -9.00 -17.65 0.70
CA MET A 2 -7.74 -16.93 0.97
C MET A 2 -7.78 -16.16 2.30
N CYS A 3 -8.82 -15.38 2.54
CA CYS A 3 -8.97 -14.62 3.79
C CYS A 3 -9.03 -15.51 5.03
N THR A 4 -9.80 -16.60 4.96
CA THR A 4 -9.92 -17.56 6.08
C THR A 4 -8.56 -18.21 6.40
N LEU A 5 -7.80 -18.59 5.37
CA LEU A 5 -6.46 -19.16 5.57
C LEU A 5 -5.45 -18.14 6.09
N LEU A 6 -5.56 -16.88 5.67
CA LEU A 6 -4.75 -15.79 6.22
C LEU A 6 -5.02 -15.60 7.72
N GLU A 7 -6.29 -15.56 8.11
CA GLU A 7 -6.68 -15.45 9.53
C GLU A 7 -6.21 -16.63 10.37
N GLN A 8 -6.29 -17.86 9.84
CA GLN A 8 -5.75 -19.05 10.49
C GLN A 8 -4.22 -19.00 10.67
N GLN A 9 -3.52 -18.30 9.79
CA GLN A 9 -2.07 -18.05 9.87
C GLN A 9 -1.72 -16.82 10.73
N GLY A 10 -2.69 -16.22 11.40
CA GLY A 10 -2.49 -15.07 12.27
C GLY A 10 -2.38 -13.72 11.53
N VAL A 11 -2.81 -13.65 10.27
CA VAL A 11 -2.88 -12.42 9.48
C VAL A 11 -4.32 -11.89 9.51
N PRO A 12 -4.66 -10.88 10.33
CA PRO A 12 -6.03 -10.39 10.44
C PRO A 12 -6.44 -9.65 9.17
N VAL A 13 -7.50 -10.10 8.52
CA VAL A 13 -8.09 -9.47 7.33
C VAL A 13 -9.16 -8.47 7.76
N GLU A 14 -9.08 -7.24 7.26
CA GLU A 14 -10.08 -6.19 7.54
C GLU A 14 -11.08 -6.02 6.39
N ILE A 15 -10.61 -6.14 5.15
CA ILE A 15 -11.43 -5.92 3.96
C ILE A 15 -10.91 -6.76 2.79
N HIS A 16 -11.81 -7.19 1.93
CA HIS A 16 -11.46 -7.73 0.63
C HIS A 16 -12.55 -7.36 -0.39
N HIS A 17 -12.15 -7.10 -1.61
CA HIS A 17 -13.07 -6.77 -2.69
C HIS A 17 -12.45 -6.99 -4.06
N HIS A 18 -13.29 -6.99 -5.09
CA HIS A 18 -12.84 -6.89 -6.46
C HIS A 18 -12.28 -5.50 -6.75
N GLU A 19 -11.27 -5.46 -7.60
CA GLU A 19 -10.66 -4.25 -8.11
C GLU A 19 -11.03 -3.99 -9.57
N VAL A 20 -10.53 -2.89 -10.13
CA VAL A 20 -10.93 -2.37 -11.45
C VAL A 20 -10.39 -3.23 -12.60
N GLY A 21 -9.27 -3.92 -12.42
CA GLY A 21 -8.65 -4.73 -13.46
C GLY A 21 -9.55 -5.88 -13.91
N GLY A 22 -9.75 -5.99 -15.24
CA GLY A 22 -10.75 -6.86 -15.86
C GLY A 22 -10.50 -8.35 -15.74
N ALA A 23 -9.28 -8.79 -15.41
CA ALA A 23 -8.90 -10.20 -15.32
C ALA A 23 -9.05 -10.80 -13.91
N GLY A 24 -9.96 -10.29 -13.09
CA GLY A 24 -10.21 -10.77 -11.75
C GLY A 24 -9.24 -10.21 -10.71
N GLN A 25 -8.81 -8.98 -10.87
CA GLN A 25 -8.02 -8.27 -9.86
C GLN A 25 -8.81 -8.16 -8.55
N CYS A 26 -8.13 -8.45 -7.44
CA CYS A 26 -8.69 -8.35 -6.10
C CYS A 26 -7.74 -7.62 -5.17
N GLU A 27 -8.31 -6.99 -4.13
CA GLU A 27 -7.54 -6.42 -3.02
C GLU A 27 -7.87 -7.17 -1.74
N ILE A 28 -6.85 -7.43 -0.93
CA ILE A 28 -6.99 -7.89 0.45
C ILE A 28 -6.29 -6.86 1.35
N GLY A 29 -7.08 -6.18 2.15
CA GLY A 29 -6.61 -5.26 3.18
C GLY A 29 -6.48 -5.97 4.52
N THR A 30 -5.34 -5.82 5.16
CA THR A 30 -5.07 -6.44 6.45
C THR A 30 -4.84 -5.38 7.53
N ARG A 31 -5.12 -5.75 8.77
CA ARG A 31 -5.02 -4.85 9.92
C ARG A 31 -3.63 -4.23 10.03
N PHE A 32 -3.56 -2.98 10.51
CA PHE A 32 -2.27 -2.33 10.81
C PHE A 32 -1.51 -3.06 11.92
N SER A 33 -0.19 -3.01 11.87
CA SER A 33 0.70 -3.57 12.89
C SER A 33 2.04 -2.86 12.88
N THR A 34 3.00 -3.36 13.66
CA THR A 34 4.37 -2.86 13.62
C THR A 34 5.03 -3.16 12.26
N LEU A 35 6.03 -2.40 11.90
CA LEU A 35 6.71 -2.46 10.61
C LEU A 35 7.16 -3.89 10.25
N VAL A 36 7.88 -4.57 11.15
CA VAL A 36 8.39 -5.92 10.90
C VAL A 36 7.25 -6.92 10.75
N GLN A 37 6.29 -6.91 11.65
CA GLN A 37 5.14 -7.82 11.58
C GLN A 37 4.32 -7.61 10.30
N ARG A 38 4.18 -6.38 9.82
CA ARG A 38 3.53 -6.09 8.53
C ARG A 38 4.33 -6.65 7.36
N ALA A 39 5.66 -6.58 7.43
CA ALA A 39 6.52 -7.18 6.42
C ALA A 39 6.36 -8.70 6.36
N ASP A 40 6.35 -9.38 7.53
CA ASP A 40 6.07 -10.81 7.64
C ASP A 40 4.71 -11.17 7.04
N TRP A 41 3.66 -10.48 7.44
CA TRP A 41 2.30 -10.72 6.94
C TRP A 41 2.18 -10.51 5.43
N THR A 42 2.96 -9.60 4.86
CA THR A 42 2.98 -9.40 3.40
C THR A 42 3.56 -10.62 2.68
N GLN A 43 4.57 -11.29 3.25
CA GLN A 43 5.10 -12.52 2.68
C GLN A 43 4.10 -13.67 2.81
N ILE A 44 3.49 -13.84 3.98
CA ILE A 44 2.45 -14.85 4.23
C ILE A 44 1.27 -14.65 3.26
N LEU A 45 0.83 -13.39 3.06
CA LEU A 45 -0.24 -13.06 2.12
C LEU A 45 0.09 -13.52 0.69
N LYS A 46 1.27 -13.17 0.19
CA LYS A 46 1.70 -13.58 -1.16
C LYS A 46 1.75 -15.09 -1.29
N TYR A 47 2.36 -15.77 -0.33
CA TYR A 47 2.44 -17.22 -0.28
C TYR A 47 1.05 -17.87 -0.32
N THR A 48 0.14 -17.42 0.54
CA THR A 48 -1.23 -17.94 0.64
C THR A 48 -2.00 -17.72 -0.65
N VAL A 49 -1.93 -16.54 -1.25
CA VAL A 49 -2.63 -16.23 -2.51
C VAL A 49 -2.15 -17.15 -3.64
N TRP A 50 -0.84 -17.33 -3.81
CA TRP A 50 -0.30 -18.22 -4.84
C TRP A 50 -0.71 -19.68 -4.65
N ASN A 51 -0.64 -20.19 -3.41
CA ASN A 51 -0.97 -21.60 -3.14
C ASN A 51 -2.48 -21.87 -3.27
N VAL A 52 -3.32 -20.96 -2.81
CA VAL A 52 -4.77 -21.11 -2.99
C VAL A 52 -5.14 -21.04 -4.47
N ALA A 53 -4.58 -20.10 -5.23
CA ALA A 53 -4.83 -20.03 -6.67
C ALA A 53 -4.44 -21.36 -7.36
N ALA A 54 -3.25 -21.88 -7.05
CA ALA A 54 -2.77 -23.16 -7.59
C ALA A 54 -3.69 -24.34 -7.22
N ALA A 55 -4.17 -24.40 -5.98
CA ALA A 55 -5.11 -25.45 -5.53
C ALA A 55 -6.42 -25.45 -6.30
N TYR A 56 -6.82 -24.29 -6.85
CA TYR A 56 -8.01 -24.18 -7.72
C TYR A 56 -7.68 -24.27 -9.22
N GLY A 57 -6.50 -24.72 -9.60
CA GLY A 57 -6.07 -24.81 -11.01
C GLY A 57 -5.95 -23.43 -11.68
N LYS A 58 -5.73 -22.37 -10.88
CA LYS A 58 -5.57 -20.98 -11.34
C LYS A 58 -4.16 -20.47 -11.05
N THR A 59 -3.83 -19.33 -11.65
CA THR A 59 -2.61 -18.60 -11.34
C THR A 59 -2.95 -17.25 -10.72
N ALA A 60 -2.06 -16.75 -9.85
CA ALA A 60 -2.11 -15.39 -9.34
C ALA A 60 -0.77 -14.69 -9.61
N THR A 61 -0.83 -13.39 -9.83
CA THR A 61 0.36 -12.58 -10.03
C THR A 61 0.33 -11.33 -9.16
N PHE A 62 1.49 -10.94 -8.65
CA PHE A 62 1.73 -9.66 -8.00
C PHE A 62 2.53 -8.71 -8.90
N MET A 63 2.51 -8.94 -10.20
CA MET A 63 3.15 -8.07 -11.19
C MET A 63 2.48 -6.69 -11.19
N PRO A 64 3.22 -5.57 -11.14
CA PRO A 64 2.65 -4.22 -11.08
C PRO A 64 1.76 -3.85 -12.27
N LYS A 65 2.10 -4.32 -13.46
CA LYS A 65 1.31 -4.12 -14.69
C LYS A 65 1.24 -5.44 -15.47
N PRO A 66 0.33 -6.35 -15.07
CA PRO A 66 0.26 -7.68 -15.69
C PRO A 66 -0.35 -7.65 -17.11
N ILE A 67 -1.24 -6.68 -17.39
CA ILE A 67 -1.98 -6.59 -18.65
C ILE A 67 -1.80 -5.18 -19.21
N GLU A 68 -1.36 -5.09 -20.46
CA GLU A 68 -1.29 -3.82 -21.18
C GLU A 68 -2.71 -3.30 -21.44
N GLY A 69 -2.91 -1.98 -21.27
CA GLY A 69 -4.22 -1.36 -21.46
C GLY A 69 -5.22 -1.57 -20.31
N ASP A 70 -4.86 -2.31 -19.27
CA ASP A 70 -5.69 -2.51 -18.07
C ASP A 70 -5.04 -1.91 -16.82
N ASN A 71 -5.73 -1.89 -15.69
CA ASN A 71 -5.20 -1.37 -14.44
C ASN A 71 -4.04 -2.22 -13.91
N GLY A 72 -3.14 -1.56 -13.18
CA GLY A 72 -2.02 -2.22 -12.50
C GLY A 72 -2.32 -2.53 -11.04
N SER A 73 -1.42 -3.28 -10.41
CA SER A 73 -1.48 -3.63 -8.99
C SER A 73 -0.53 -2.76 -8.18
N GLY A 74 -1.07 -2.07 -7.17
CA GLY A 74 -0.30 -1.29 -6.20
C GLY A 74 -0.08 -2.06 -4.90
N MET A 75 0.91 -1.65 -4.13
CA MET A 75 1.05 -1.99 -2.71
C MET A 75 0.99 -0.71 -1.92
N HIS A 76 -0.21 -0.25 -1.60
CA HIS A 76 -0.40 1.01 -0.88
C HIS A 76 0.00 0.83 0.59
N VAL A 77 0.89 1.69 1.07
CA VAL A 77 1.43 1.61 2.42
C VAL A 77 0.82 2.70 3.29
N HIS A 78 -0.09 2.30 4.16
CA HIS A 78 -0.64 3.17 5.19
C HIS A 78 0.34 3.29 6.35
N GLN A 79 0.63 4.52 6.78
CA GLN A 79 1.68 4.79 7.77
C GLN A 79 1.21 5.80 8.81
N SER A 80 1.61 5.57 10.05
CA SER A 80 1.52 6.52 11.15
C SER A 80 2.62 6.23 12.19
N ILE A 81 3.05 7.25 12.90
CA ILE A 81 4.05 7.12 13.98
C ILE A 81 3.34 7.25 15.32
N TRP A 82 3.69 6.35 16.23
CA TRP A 82 3.11 6.30 17.57
C TRP A 82 4.18 6.37 18.65
N LYS A 83 3.89 7.08 19.70
CA LYS A 83 4.70 7.13 20.93
C LYS A 83 3.78 7.15 22.13
N ASP A 84 4.07 6.31 23.13
CA ASP A 84 3.32 6.22 24.38
C ASP A 84 1.80 6.11 24.19
N GLY A 85 1.36 5.31 23.19
CA GLY A 85 -0.06 5.12 22.88
C GLY A 85 -0.72 6.28 22.13
N GLN A 86 0.03 7.32 21.76
CA GLN A 86 -0.48 8.48 21.02
C GLN A 86 -0.05 8.46 19.56
N ASN A 87 -1.00 8.75 18.66
CA ASN A 87 -0.74 8.91 17.24
C ASN A 87 -0.14 10.30 16.96
N LEU A 88 1.16 10.35 16.64
CA LEU A 88 1.88 11.59 16.38
C LEU A 88 1.52 12.25 15.05
N PHE A 89 0.78 11.55 14.17
CA PHE A 89 0.31 12.14 12.91
C PHE A 89 -0.99 12.93 13.06
N SER A 90 -1.67 12.80 14.19
CA SER A 90 -2.90 13.57 14.48
C SER A 90 -2.57 14.99 14.92
N GLY A 91 -3.26 15.97 14.37
CA GLY A 91 -3.08 17.39 14.70
C GLY A 91 -4.17 18.27 14.11
N ASN A 92 -3.92 19.58 14.09
CA ASN A 92 -4.86 20.60 13.65
C ASN A 92 -4.50 21.22 12.28
N GLY A 93 -3.50 20.69 11.59
CA GLY A 93 -3.08 21.18 10.29
C GLY A 93 -3.93 20.64 9.15
N TYR A 94 -3.40 20.73 7.92
CA TYR A 94 -4.08 20.27 6.72
C TYR A 94 -4.59 18.83 6.87
N ALA A 95 -5.86 18.62 6.57
CA ALA A 95 -6.56 17.34 6.68
C ALA A 95 -6.47 16.68 8.09
N GLY A 96 -6.26 17.47 9.15
CA GLY A 96 -6.13 17.00 10.53
C GLY A 96 -4.79 16.34 10.84
N LEU A 97 -3.75 16.63 10.05
CA LEU A 97 -2.40 16.17 10.30
C LEU A 97 -1.65 17.09 11.26
N SER A 98 -0.68 16.54 11.97
CA SER A 98 0.31 17.28 12.75
C SER A 98 1.40 17.87 11.84
N GLU A 99 2.15 18.83 12.36
CA GLU A 99 3.34 19.37 11.69
C GLU A 99 4.38 18.28 11.39
N MET A 100 4.59 17.35 12.33
CA MET A 100 5.45 16.18 12.13
C MET A 100 5.00 15.35 10.91
N ALA A 101 3.72 15.08 10.76
CA ALA A 101 3.20 14.34 9.61
C ALA A 101 3.44 15.08 8.29
N LEU A 102 3.31 16.40 8.29
CA LEU A 102 3.60 17.22 7.10
C LEU A 102 5.09 17.19 6.74
N TYR A 103 5.99 17.27 7.73
CA TYR A 103 7.43 17.10 7.49
C TYR A 103 7.76 15.70 6.99
N TYR A 104 7.13 14.67 7.55
CA TYR A 104 7.28 13.29 7.08
C TYR A 104 6.88 13.16 5.60
N ILE A 105 5.73 13.70 5.20
CA ILE A 105 5.28 13.76 3.80
C ILE A 105 6.33 14.48 2.93
N GLY A 106 6.82 15.62 3.39
CA GLY A 106 7.88 16.38 2.69
C GLY A 106 9.14 15.55 2.48
N GLY A 107 9.55 14.77 3.48
CA GLY A 107 10.68 13.85 3.41
C GLY A 107 10.47 12.75 2.37
N VAL A 108 9.32 12.08 2.40
CA VAL A 108 8.97 11.04 1.41
C VAL A 108 8.96 11.59 -0.02
N ILE A 109 8.38 12.78 -0.24
CA ILE A 109 8.36 13.42 -1.57
C ILE A 109 9.78 13.80 -2.02
N LYS A 110 10.58 14.40 -1.13
CA LYS A 110 11.96 14.80 -1.41
C LYS A 110 12.82 13.62 -1.83
N HIS A 111 12.65 12.48 -1.20
CA HIS A 111 13.45 11.28 -1.42
C HIS A 111 12.77 10.23 -2.32
N ALA A 112 11.62 10.55 -2.91
CA ALA A 112 10.81 9.59 -3.68
C ALA A 112 11.59 8.89 -4.80
N ARG A 113 12.50 9.57 -5.49
CA ARG A 113 13.33 8.96 -6.54
C ARG A 113 14.28 7.89 -5.99
N ALA A 114 14.87 8.13 -4.82
CA ALA A 114 15.71 7.13 -4.15
C ALA A 114 14.87 5.98 -3.61
N LEU A 115 13.72 6.29 -3.00
CA LEU A 115 12.77 5.29 -2.51
C LEU A 115 12.29 4.36 -3.63
N ASN A 116 12.06 4.88 -4.84
CA ASN A 116 11.61 4.07 -5.97
C ASN A 116 12.60 2.97 -6.37
N ALA A 117 13.89 3.11 -6.10
CA ALA A 117 14.86 2.03 -6.32
C ALA A 117 14.53 0.77 -5.49
N ILE A 118 13.85 0.94 -4.36
CA ILE A 118 13.45 -0.13 -3.44
C ILE A 118 11.97 -0.47 -3.61
N THR A 119 11.11 0.55 -3.67
CA THR A 119 9.65 0.37 -3.68
C THR A 119 9.09 0.01 -5.06
N ASN A 120 9.84 0.27 -6.13
CA ASN A 120 9.46 0.02 -7.53
C ASN A 120 10.66 -0.58 -8.29
N PRO A 121 11.15 -1.78 -7.91
CA PRO A 121 12.47 -2.28 -8.29
C PRO A 121 12.54 -2.86 -9.71
N GLY A 122 11.42 -3.03 -10.38
CA GLY A 122 11.37 -3.67 -11.69
C GLY A 122 11.02 -2.72 -12.83
N ILE A 123 11.39 -3.07 -14.07
CA ILE A 123 10.97 -2.34 -15.29
C ILE A 123 9.45 -2.30 -15.38
N ASN A 124 8.77 -3.37 -15.00
CA ASN A 124 7.31 -3.44 -15.01
C ASN A 124 6.66 -2.48 -14.01
N SER A 125 7.35 -2.10 -12.93
CA SER A 125 6.90 -1.08 -11.98
C SER A 125 6.56 0.24 -12.67
N TYR A 126 7.38 0.65 -13.62
CA TYR A 126 7.22 1.93 -14.34
C TYR A 126 6.18 1.85 -15.47
N LYS A 127 5.82 0.65 -15.91
CA LYS A 127 4.66 0.44 -16.80
C LYS A 127 3.33 0.66 -16.05
N ARG A 128 3.32 0.50 -14.73
CA ARG A 128 2.16 0.83 -13.88
C ARG A 128 2.01 2.34 -13.66
N LEU A 129 3.11 3.06 -13.46
CA LEU A 129 3.10 4.49 -13.10
C LEU A 129 2.85 5.39 -14.32
N VAL A 130 1.74 5.17 -15.00
CA VAL A 130 1.30 5.92 -16.19
C VAL A 130 -0.07 6.54 -15.98
N PRO A 131 -0.38 7.68 -16.64
CA PRO A 131 -1.69 8.34 -16.52
C PRO A 131 -2.85 7.46 -16.98
N GLY A 132 -4.04 7.64 -16.38
CA GLY A 132 -5.28 7.02 -16.83
C GLY A 132 -5.64 5.67 -16.18
N PHE A 133 -4.78 5.12 -15.32
CA PHE A 133 -4.98 3.81 -14.68
C PHE A 133 -4.94 3.86 -13.14
N GLU A 134 -5.40 4.95 -12.54
CA GLU A 134 -5.45 5.18 -11.09
C GLU A 134 -4.10 5.10 -10.36
N ALA A 135 -3.00 4.97 -11.09
CA ALA A 135 -1.65 5.01 -10.51
C ALA A 135 -1.19 6.44 -10.26
N PRO A 136 -0.43 6.70 -9.20
CA PRO A 136 0.09 8.04 -8.91
C PRO A 136 1.24 8.38 -9.86
N VAL A 137 1.06 9.46 -10.62
CA VAL A 137 2.08 9.96 -11.58
C VAL A 137 2.67 11.31 -11.18
N LYS A 138 2.13 11.92 -10.12
CA LYS A 138 2.58 13.23 -9.62
C LYS A 138 3.08 13.09 -8.20
N LEU A 139 4.29 13.56 -7.93
CA LEU A 139 4.84 13.64 -6.57
C LEU A 139 4.17 14.80 -5.82
N ALA A 140 2.99 14.53 -5.33
CA ALA A 140 2.16 15.44 -4.58
C ALA A 140 1.42 14.70 -3.46
N TYR A 141 0.94 15.43 -2.47
CA TYR A 141 0.02 14.89 -1.48
C TYR A 141 -1.33 15.59 -1.55
N SER A 142 -2.38 14.88 -1.20
CA SER A 142 -3.72 15.44 -1.20
C SER A 142 -4.66 14.66 -0.29
N SER A 143 -5.59 15.40 0.33
CA SER A 143 -6.75 14.80 0.99
C SER A 143 -7.73 14.27 -0.07
N ARG A 144 -8.13 13.00 0.06
CA ARG A 144 -9.16 12.35 -0.78
C ARG A 144 -8.82 12.13 -2.27
N ASN A 145 -7.67 12.58 -2.78
CA ASN A 145 -7.30 12.41 -4.19
C ASN A 145 -6.50 11.12 -4.40
N ARG A 146 -7.03 10.18 -5.19
CA ARG A 146 -6.39 8.90 -5.51
C ARG A 146 -5.25 9.01 -6.51
N SER A 147 -5.13 10.12 -7.25
CA SER A 147 -4.03 10.34 -8.21
C SER A 147 -2.78 10.93 -7.57
N ALA A 148 -2.84 11.34 -6.31
CA ALA A 148 -1.67 11.83 -5.58
C ALA A 148 -0.79 10.67 -5.13
N SER A 149 0.54 10.86 -5.13
CA SER A 149 1.50 9.87 -4.62
C SER A 149 1.34 9.60 -3.13
N ILE A 150 0.90 10.60 -2.38
CA ILE A 150 0.54 10.46 -0.97
C ILE A 150 -0.91 10.94 -0.79
N ARG A 151 -1.78 10.02 -0.40
CA ARG A 151 -3.16 10.32 -0.04
C ARG A 151 -3.29 10.42 1.48
N ILE A 152 -4.09 11.39 1.94
CA ILE A 152 -4.48 11.48 3.34
C ILE A 152 -5.94 11.00 3.43
N PRO A 153 -6.18 9.78 3.94
CA PRO A 153 -7.53 9.25 4.06
C PRO A 153 -8.37 10.10 5.03
N PHE A 154 -9.63 10.31 4.68
CA PHE A 154 -10.57 10.94 5.60
C PHE A 154 -10.92 9.97 6.72
N VAL A 155 -10.74 10.39 7.96
CA VAL A 155 -11.08 9.62 9.17
C VAL A 155 -11.60 10.55 10.25
N ASN A 156 -12.57 10.08 11.02
CA ASN A 156 -13.16 10.86 12.12
C ASN A 156 -12.33 10.74 13.41
N SER A 157 -11.64 9.62 13.62
CA SER A 157 -10.88 9.38 14.84
C SER A 157 -9.43 9.88 14.72
N PRO A 158 -8.91 10.64 15.68
CA PRO A 158 -7.49 10.97 15.77
C PRO A 158 -6.58 9.73 15.77
N LYS A 159 -7.02 8.63 16.38
CA LYS A 159 -6.28 7.37 16.41
C LYS A 159 -6.11 6.74 15.02
N ALA A 160 -7.06 6.98 14.10
CA ALA A 160 -7.00 6.44 12.74
C ALA A 160 -6.24 7.36 11.76
N ARG A 161 -5.73 8.51 12.22
CA ARG A 161 -5.01 9.45 11.37
C ARG A 161 -3.75 8.84 10.81
N ARG A 162 -3.58 8.90 9.48
CA ARG A 162 -2.48 8.27 8.76
C ARG A 162 -2.28 8.90 7.39
N ILE A 163 -1.19 8.59 6.76
CA ILE A 163 -0.96 8.83 5.33
C ILE A 163 -0.97 7.51 4.58
N GLU A 164 -1.17 7.55 3.29
CA GLU A 164 -1.11 6.41 2.37
C GLU A 164 -0.13 6.74 1.25
N VAL A 165 1.01 6.07 1.25
CA VAL A 165 1.99 6.16 0.16
C VAL A 165 1.58 5.18 -0.93
N ARG A 166 1.30 5.67 -2.14
CA ARG A 166 0.62 4.93 -3.20
C ARG A 166 1.51 4.46 -4.34
N PHE A 167 2.72 4.99 -4.47
CA PHE A 167 3.63 4.59 -5.55
C PHE A 167 4.27 3.22 -5.38
N PRO A 168 4.49 2.65 -4.17
CA PRO A 168 5.02 1.31 -4.04
C PRO A 168 4.17 0.27 -4.77
N ASP A 169 4.80 -0.78 -5.24
CA ASP A 169 4.15 -1.89 -5.92
C ASP A 169 4.53 -3.26 -5.32
N PRO A 170 3.81 -4.33 -5.69
CA PRO A 170 4.02 -5.64 -5.07
C PRO A 170 5.35 -6.31 -5.37
N LEU A 171 6.20 -5.81 -6.29
CA LEU A 171 7.57 -6.31 -6.47
C LEU A 171 8.50 -5.87 -5.34
N CYS A 172 8.11 -4.82 -4.60
CA CYS A 172 8.87 -4.33 -3.47
C CYS A 172 9.10 -5.46 -2.44
N ASN A 173 10.34 -5.57 -1.98
CA ASN A 173 10.62 -6.33 -0.76
C ASN A 173 10.07 -5.54 0.43
N SER A 174 9.08 -6.12 1.14
CA SER A 174 8.36 -5.43 2.21
C SER A 174 9.27 -5.00 3.37
N TYR A 175 10.30 -5.77 3.69
CA TYR A 175 11.24 -5.39 4.75
C TYR A 175 12.07 -4.18 4.36
N LEU A 176 12.61 -4.16 3.15
CA LEU A 176 13.41 -3.04 2.65
C LEU A 176 12.53 -1.80 2.41
N GLY A 177 11.38 -1.97 1.77
CA GLY A 177 10.49 -0.86 1.44
C GLY A 177 9.87 -0.18 2.66
N PHE A 178 9.58 -0.94 3.72
CA PHE A 178 9.05 -0.34 4.95
C PHE A 178 10.14 0.29 5.83
N SER A 179 11.38 -0.16 5.69
CA SER A 179 12.53 0.40 6.42
C SER A 179 13.07 1.68 5.81
N ALA A 180 12.86 1.89 4.50
CA ALA A 180 13.35 3.05 3.75
C ALA A 180 12.46 4.27 3.94
#